data_27ccd6ef7273ef4b2ab4d6a9a3c1be7e
#
_entry.id   27ccd6ef7273ef4b2ab4d6a9a3c1be7e
#
_cell.length_a   1.000
_cell.length_b   1.000
_cell.length_c   1.000
_cell.angle_alpha   90.00
_cell.angle_beta   90.00
_cell.angle_gamma   90.00
#
_symmetry.space_group_name_H-M   'P 1'
#
loop_
_entity.id
_entity.type
_entity.pdbx_description
1 polymer ?
#
loop_
_entity_poly.entity_id
_entity_poly.type
_entity_poly.pdbx_seq_one_letter_code
_entity_poly.pdbx_strand_id
1 'polypeptide(L)'
;WSQLWDASHLLQLPTGATLALAGTARFDTPLRVHARQGGERILLPGRTHHHVLKHVLQERGVPPWQRLGMPLLSDAGGALLAAGDSILSAALDAWLQARRARLHWRNAPIA
;
A
#
# COMPACT_ATOMS: atom_id res chain seq x y z
N TRP A 1 7.16 -4.20 -12.17
CA TRP A 1 7.45 -2.76 -12.07
C TRP A 1 7.72 -2.35 -10.63
N SER A 2 8.50 -1.30 -10.46
CA SER A 2 8.83 -0.74 -9.15
C SER A 2 9.18 0.74 -9.32
N GLN A 3 8.67 1.58 -8.42
CA GLN A 3 8.91 3.02 -8.43
C GLN A 3 9.13 3.50 -7.01
N LEU A 4 9.98 4.51 -6.82
CA LEU A 4 10.12 5.19 -5.54
C LEU A 4 9.12 6.34 -5.45
N TRP A 5 8.56 6.54 -4.25
CA TRP A 5 7.54 7.56 -4.03
C TRP A 5 7.65 8.12 -2.62
N ASP A 6 7.73 9.43 -2.50
CA ASP A 6 7.79 10.11 -1.22
C ASP A 6 6.48 10.76 -0.79
N ALA A 7 5.42 10.57 -1.58
CA ALA A 7 4.09 11.11 -1.37
C ALA A 7 3.98 12.64 -1.56
N SER A 8 5.00 13.29 -2.12
CA SER A 8 4.96 14.74 -2.37
C SER A 8 4.03 15.11 -3.52
N HIS A 9 3.74 14.18 -4.42
CA HIS A 9 2.77 14.35 -5.49
C HIS A 9 2.05 13.05 -5.79
N LEU A 10 0.93 13.16 -6.53
CA LEU A 10 0.21 12.00 -7.01
C LEU A 10 1.13 11.14 -7.89
N LEU A 11 1.11 9.83 -7.67
CA LEU A 11 1.90 8.88 -8.45
C LEU A 11 1.00 8.16 -9.45
N GLN A 12 1.38 8.20 -10.72
CA GLN A 12 0.75 7.38 -11.75
C GLN A 12 1.52 6.07 -11.89
N LEU A 13 0.78 4.96 -11.89
CA LEU A 13 1.35 3.63 -11.98
C LEU A 13 1.31 3.12 -13.42
N PRO A 14 2.18 2.17 -13.81
CA PRO A 14 2.14 1.57 -15.14
C PRO A 14 0.79 0.94 -15.50
N THR A 15 0.02 0.54 -14.49
CA THR A 15 -1.33 -0.01 -14.68
C THR A 15 -2.37 1.04 -15.06
N GLY A 16 -2.03 2.33 -15.00
CA GLY A 16 -2.97 3.44 -15.16
C GLY A 16 -3.63 3.86 -13.85
N ALA A 17 -3.43 3.11 -12.77
CA ALA A 17 -3.92 3.48 -11.44
C ALA A 17 -3.10 4.62 -10.86
N THR A 18 -3.64 5.26 -9.82
CA THR A 18 -2.98 6.36 -9.15
C THR A 18 -2.91 6.12 -7.64
N LEU A 19 -1.85 6.62 -7.02
CA LEU A 19 -1.70 6.71 -5.58
C LEU A 19 -1.54 8.16 -5.17
N ALA A 20 -2.18 8.54 -4.06
CA ALA A 20 -2.06 9.87 -3.49
C ALA A 20 -2.07 9.77 -1.97
N LEU A 21 -1.42 10.72 -1.33
CA LEU A 21 -1.49 10.89 0.11
C LEU A 21 -2.22 12.21 0.38
N ALA A 22 -3.40 12.12 1.02
CA ALA A 22 -4.14 13.30 1.45
C ALA A 22 -3.52 13.84 2.73
N GLY A 23 -3.30 15.15 2.77
CA GLY A 23 -2.61 15.83 3.85
C GLY A 23 -1.35 16.51 3.35
N THR A 24 -0.60 17.11 4.27
CA THR A 24 0.64 17.83 3.93
C THR A 24 1.90 17.01 4.22
N ALA A 25 1.74 15.81 4.77
CA ALA A 25 2.87 14.95 5.12
C ALA A 25 3.48 14.31 3.87
N ARG A 26 4.75 13.98 3.98
CA ARG A 26 5.45 13.17 2.99
C ARG A 26 6.36 12.18 3.74
N PHE A 27 6.76 11.11 3.07
CA PHE A 27 7.64 10.13 3.70
C PHE A 27 9.06 10.69 3.80
N ASP A 28 9.70 10.50 4.96
CA ASP A 28 11.08 10.95 5.17
C ASP A 28 12.04 10.24 4.22
N THR A 29 11.81 8.94 4.02
CA THR A 29 12.53 8.13 3.04
C THR A 29 11.52 7.62 2.02
N PRO A 30 11.79 7.75 0.71
CA PRO A 30 10.85 7.26 -0.30
C PRO A 30 10.55 5.78 -0.10
N LEU A 31 9.29 5.42 -0.28
CA LEU A 31 8.84 4.03 -0.25
C LEU A 31 8.88 3.45 -1.66
N ARG A 32 9.06 2.15 -1.73
CA ARG A 32 9.00 1.44 -3.00
C ARG A 32 7.56 1.02 -3.26
N VAL A 33 7.04 1.43 -4.40
CA VAL A 33 5.72 1.01 -4.90
C VAL A 33 5.94 -0.04 -5.98
N HIS A 34 5.31 -1.19 -5.83
CA HIS A 34 5.55 -2.32 -6.74
C HIS A 34 4.32 -3.22 -6.87
N ALA A 35 4.35 -4.10 -7.86
CA ALA A 35 3.32 -5.11 -8.04
C ALA A 35 3.48 -6.24 -7.03
N ARG A 36 2.40 -7.02 -6.83
CA ARG A 36 2.46 -8.25 -6.05
C ARG A 36 3.32 -9.28 -6.77
N GLN A 37 4.14 -9.98 -6.00
CA GLN A 37 4.98 -11.07 -6.52
C GLN A 37 4.58 -12.43 -5.95
N GLY A 38 3.83 -12.44 -4.84
CA GLY A 38 3.47 -13.64 -4.10
C GLY A 38 4.36 -13.84 -2.89
N GLY A 39 3.79 -14.40 -1.83
CA GLY A 39 4.52 -14.67 -0.60
C GLY A 39 4.73 -13.48 0.30
N GLU A 40 4.21 -12.31 -0.02
CA GLU A 40 4.33 -11.13 0.83
C GLU A 40 3.64 -11.37 2.18
N ARG A 41 4.24 -10.77 3.22
CA ARG A 41 3.71 -10.81 4.59
C ARG A 41 3.60 -9.40 5.14
N ILE A 42 2.59 -9.16 5.97
CA ILE A 42 2.33 -7.86 6.57
C ILE A 42 2.05 -8.01 8.06
N LEU A 43 2.56 -7.06 8.85
CA LEU A 43 2.25 -6.97 10.28
C LEU A 43 1.10 -5.99 10.46
N LEU A 44 -0.09 -6.51 10.68
CA LEU A 44 -1.31 -5.72 10.83
C LEU A 44 -1.38 -5.04 12.19
N PRO A 45 -2.15 -3.92 12.32
CA PRO A 45 -2.37 -3.27 13.61
C PRO A 45 -2.94 -4.24 14.64
N GLY A 46 -2.42 -4.18 15.87
CA GLY A 46 -2.87 -5.03 16.97
C GLY A 46 -2.40 -6.48 16.89
N ARG A 47 -1.58 -6.82 15.93
CA ARG A 47 -1.05 -8.19 15.77
C ARG A 47 0.41 -8.24 16.17
N THR A 48 0.85 -9.42 16.63
CA THR A 48 2.24 -9.67 17.05
C THR A 48 3.03 -10.47 16.01
N HIS A 49 2.34 -11.09 15.05
CA HIS A 49 2.93 -11.91 14.01
C HIS A 49 2.57 -11.38 12.63
N HIS A 50 3.47 -11.57 11.67
CA HIS A 50 3.21 -11.27 10.27
C HIS A 50 2.19 -12.26 9.70
N HIS A 51 1.31 -11.78 8.84
CA HIS A 51 0.32 -12.57 8.14
C HIS A 51 0.62 -12.58 6.65
N VAL A 52 0.39 -13.73 6.02
CA VAL A 52 0.51 -13.83 4.56
C VAL A 52 -0.55 -12.96 3.91
N LEU A 53 -0.13 -12.05 3.01
CA LEU A 53 -1.04 -11.10 2.37
C LEU A 53 -2.20 -11.78 1.66
N LYS A 54 -1.94 -12.89 0.98
CA LYS A 54 -3.00 -13.65 0.29
C LYS A 54 -4.12 -14.04 1.25
N HIS A 55 -3.79 -14.49 2.46
CA HIS A 55 -4.78 -14.87 3.47
C HIS A 55 -5.54 -13.64 3.98
N VAL A 56 -4.87 -12.52 4.17
CA VAL A 56 -5.51 -11.27 4.59
C VAL A 56 -6.53 -10.82 3.55
N LEU A 57 -6.17 -10.88 2.27
CA LEU A 57 -7.07 -10.53 1.17
C LEU A 57 -8.30 -11.45 1.14
N GLN A 58 -8.11 -12.75 1.37
CA GLN A 58 -9.20 -13.72 1.44
C GLN A 58 -10.12 -13.44 2.62
N GLU A 59 -9.56 -13.22 3.82
CA GLU A 59 -10.35 -12.93 5.03
C GLU A 59 -11.20 -11.67 4.90
N ARG A 60 -10.67 -10.66 4.21
CA ARG A 60 -11.38 -9.39 3.98
C ARG A 60 -12.32 -9.43 2.80
N GLY A 61 -12.44 -10.58 2.13
CA GLY A 61 -13.35 -10.74 1.01
C GLY A 61 -12.96 -9.93 -0.22
N VAL A 62 -11.68 -9.60 -0.39
CA VAL A 62 -11.22 -8.89 -1.58
C VAL A 62 -11.22 -9.85 -2.76
N PRO A 63 -12.08 -9.65 -3.77
CA PRO A 63 -12.17 -10.58 -4.89
C PRO A 63 -10.95 -10.49 -5.81
N PRO A 64 -10.67 -11.56 -6.58
CA PRO A 64 -9.48 -11.59 -7.45
C PRO A 64 -9.36 -10.41 -8.40
N TRP A 65 -10.47 -9.94 -8.97
CA TRP A 65 -10.45 -8.80 -9.91
C TRP A 65 -10.06 -7.49 -9.23
N GLN A 66 -10.30 -7.32 -7.92
CA GLN A 66 -9.84 -6.15 -7.18
C GLN A 66 -8.36 -6.27 -6.78
N ARG A 67 -7.82 -7.49 -6.74
CA ARG A 67 -6.40 -7.70 -6.44
C ARG A 67 -5.52 -7.42 -7.66
N LEU A 68 -6.09 -7.50 -8.85
CA LEU A 68 -5.36 -7.22 -10.08
C LEU A 68 -4.96 -5.75 -10.10
N GLY A 69 -3.69 -5.49 -10.33
CA GLY A 69 -3.17 -4.13 -10.36
C GLY A 69 -3.04 -3.46 -8.99
N MET A 70 -3.35 -4.16 -7.89
CA MET A 70 -3.19 -3.61 -6.55
C MET A 70 -1.72 -3.29 -6.28
N PRO A 71 -1.39 -2.01 -5.98
CA PRO A 71 -0.02 -1.66 -5.66
C PRO A 71 0.33 -2.07 -4.24
N LEU A 72 1.59 -2.46 -4.03
CA LEU A 72 2.16 -2.68 -2.71
C LEU A 72 3.15 -1.58 -2.40
N LEU A 73 3.21 -1.17 -1.13
CA LEU A 73 4.20 -0.22 -0.63
C LEU A 73 5.12 -0.93 0.36
N SER A 74 6.43 -0.83 0.12
CA SER A 74 7.44 -1.42 1.00
C SER A 74 8.46 -0.37 1.40
N ASP A 75 9.02 -0.51 2.61
CA ASP A 75 10.09 0.38 3.06
C ASP A 75 11.45 -0.04 2.47
N ALA A 76 12.50 0.71 2.81
CA ALA A 76 13.84 0.44 2.31
C ALA A 76 14.38 -0.93 2.77
N GLY A 77 13.90 -1.43 3.90
CA GLY A 77 14.28 -2.73 4.42
C GLY A 77 13.49 -3.90 3.84
N GLY A 78 12.51 -3.62 2.98
CA GLY A 78 11.67 -4.63 2.35
C GLY A 78 10.43 -5.01 3.15
N ALA A 79 10.14 -4.35 4.27
CA ALA A 79 8.91 -4.60 5.01
C ALA A 79 7.71 -4.06 4.24
N LEU A 80 6.68 -4.88 4.10
CA LEU A 80 5.44 -4.46 3.44
C LEU A 80 4.66 -3.52 4.36
N LEU A 81 4.38 -2.32 3.87
CA LEU A 81 3.67 -1.29 4.63
C LEU A 81 2.21 -1.15 4.22
N ALA A 82 1.88 -1.41 2.97
CA ALA A 82 0.50 -1.31 2.50
C ALA A 82 0.25 -2.21 1.30
N ALA A 83 -1.00 -2.65 1.18
CA ALA A 83 -1.53 -3.29 -0.02
C ALA A 83 -2.80 -2.53 -0.41
N GLY A 84 -2.78 -1.88 -1.57
CA GLY A 84 -3.80 -0.91 -1.92
C GLY A 84 -3.79 0.25 -0.92
N ASP A 85 -4.96 0.71 -0.52
CA ASP A 85 -5.12 1.80 0.45
C ASP A 85 -5.85 1.40 1.72
N SER A 86 -6.30 0.16 1.83
CA SER A 86 -7.11 -0.30 2.95
C SER A 86 -6.39 -1.32 3.85
N ILE A 87 -5.38 -2.00 3.33
CA ILE A 87 -4.61 -2.96 4.11
C ILE A 87 -3.29 -2.28 4.47
N LEU A 88 -3.18 -1.86 5.73
CA LEU A 88 -2.04 -1.08 6.22
C LEU A 88 -1.31 -1.85 7.29
N SER A 89 0.02 -1.77 7.30
CA SER A 89 0.82 -2.29 8.40
C SER A 89 0.58 -1.46 9.66
N ALA A 90 0.89 -2.02 10.82
CA ALA A 90 0.82 -1.31 12.08
C ALA A 90 1.67 -0.02 12.04
N ALA A 91 2.87 -0.11 11.47
CA ALA A 91 3.79 1.03 11.37
C ALA A 91 3.23 2.14 10.50
N LEU A 92 2.73 1.81 9.30
CA LEU A 92 2.18 2.83 8.41
C LEU A 92 0.87 3.41 8.94
N ASP A 93 0.01 2.56 9.50
CA ASP A 93 -1.24 3.02 10.10
C ASP A 93 -0.98 4.06 11.21
N ALA A 94 -0.04 3.77 12.11
CA ALA A 94 0.34 4.71 13.17
C ALA A 94 0.93 6.01 12.61
N TRP A 95 1.78 5.90 11.58
CA TRP A 95 2.39 7.05 10.92
C TRP A 95 1.32 7.96 10.28
N LEU A 96 0.35 7.36 9.59
CA LEU A 96 -0.76 8.10 8.96
C LEU A 96 -1.64 8.78 10.01
N GLN A 97 -2.01 8.06 11.06
CA GLN A 97 -2.84 8.62 12.13
C GLN A 97 -2.17 9.80 12.82
N ALA A 98 -0.88 9.68 13.14
CA ALA A 98 -0.12 10.75 13.78
C ALA A 98 -0.08 12.03 12.95
N ARG A 99 -0.15 11.92 11.63
CA ARG A 99 -0.07 13.04 10.69
C ARG A 99 -1.42 13.43 10.09
N ARG A 100 -2.49 12.75 10.50
CA ARG A 100 -3.84 12.95 9.94
C ARG A 100 -3.81 12.86 8.42
N ALA A 101 -3.00 11.93 7.90
CA ALA A 101 -2.86 11.67 6.49
C ALA A 101 -3.65 10.42 6.10
N ARG A 102 -4.02 10.33 4.84
CA ARG A 102 -4.76 9.19 4.31
C ARG A 102 -4.21 8.81 2.95
N LEU A 103 -3.98 7.51 2.78
CA LEU A 103 -3.55 6.94 1.51
C LEU A 103 -4.77 6.66 0.65
N HIS A 104 -4.71 7.03 -0.64
CA HIS A 104 -5.76 6.77 -1.62
C HIS A 104 -5.17 6.05 -2.82
N TRP A 105 -5.81 4.95 -3.20
CA TRP A 105 -5.54 4.22 -4.41
C TRP A 105 -6.79 4.23 -5.28
N ARG A 106 -6.62 4.64 -6.55
CA ARG A 106 -7.68 4.60 -7.53
C ARG A 106 -7.24 3.77 -8.71
N ASN A 107 -8.09 2.82 -9.10
CA ASN A 107 -7.84 2.02 -10.29
C ASN A 107 -7.90 2.88 -11.54
N ALA A 108 -7.31 2.36 -12.64
CA ALA A 108 -7.42 3.00 -13.93
C ALA A 108 -8.90 3.15 -14.32
N PRO A 109 -9.26 4.29 -14.95
CA PRO A 109 -10.63 4.45 -15.46
C PRO A 109 -10.96 3.33 -16.44
N ILE A 110 -12.19 2.84 -16.37
CA ILE A 110 -12.71 1.91 -17.37
C ILE A 110 -13.00 2.71 -18.62
N ALA A 111 -12.33 2.34 -19.69
CA ALA A 111 -12.49 3.01 -20.97
C ALA A 111 -13.83 2.61 -21.62
#